data_f5a619f27377b4817dbfd3ea082d25d7
#
_entry.id   f5a619f27377b4817dbfd3ea082d25d7
#
_cell.length_a   1.000
_cell.length_b   1.000
_cell.length_c   1.000
_cell.angle_alpha   90.00
_cell.angle_beta   90.00
_cell.angle_gamma   90.00
#
_symmetry.space_group_name_H-M   'P 1'
#
loop_
_entity.id
_entity.type
_entity.pdbx_description
1 polymer ?
#
loop_
_entity_poly.entity_id
_entity_poly.type
_entity_poly.pdbx_seq_one_letter_code
_entity_poly.pdbx_strand_id
1 'polypeptide(L)'
;MTTPAWAVPEAPSPNFDVPQIAANRRKALTQCKNQPINIPLDGKGMFLMIQKIEVLRPKGGETEKITINLGPVDLGQIDLLVEEGFYSNRTDLIRTAIRNQLATHSQVVNETVTRRALVLGMQHFSKRDLEAAREAGERFDIQVLGLASIAADVSAELALDTIASIVVLGAFHASPAVKAALAGRIA
;
A
#
# COMPACT_ATOMS: atom_id res chain seq x y z
N MET A 1 1.59 36.20 52.37
CA MET A 1 0.65 35.39 51.56
C MET A 1 1.24 35.29 50.18
N THR A 2 1.96 34.21 49.89
CA THR A 2 2.74 33.96 48.68
C THR A 2 1.95 33.00 47.79
N THR A 3 1.60 33.45 46.59
CA THR A 3 0.94 32.62 45.52
C THR A 3 1.93 31.56 45.00
N PRO A 4 1.51 30.31 44.78
CA PRO A 4 2.40 29.27 44.29
C PRO A 4 2.64 29.36 42.79
N ALA A 5 3.87 29.12 42.36
CA ALA A 5 4.46 29.35 41.05
C ALA A 5 4.20 28.23 40.00
N TRP A 6 3.05 27.55 40.00
CA TRP A 6 2.76 26.46 39.03
C TRP A 6 1.50 26.66 38.16
N ALA A 7 0.96 27.86 38.11
CA ALA A 7 -0.15 28.15 37.19
C ALA A 7 0.37 28.21 35.74
N VAL A 8 0.29 27.08 35.01
CA VAL A 8 0.51 27.01 33.59
C VAL A 8 -0.67 27.72 32.90
N PRO A 9 -0.45 28.68 31.99
CA PRO A 9 -1.54 29.30 31.24
C PRO A 9 -2.18 28.29 30.30
N GLU A 10 -3.51 28.16 30.42
CA GLU A 10 -4.35 27.34 29.58
C GLU A 10 -4.27 27.81 28.12
N ALA A 11 -3.73 26.98 27.25
CA ALA A 11 -3.64 27.27 25.82
C ALA A 11 -5.06 27.25 25.22
N PRO A 12 -5.42 28.21 24.34
CA PRO A 12 -6.74 28.22 23.70
C PRO A 12 -6.89 26.98 22.82
N SER A 13 -7.97 26.22 23.06
CA SER A 13 -8.36 25.08 22.23
C SER A 13 -8.62 25.54 20.78
N PRO A 14 -8.04 24.88 19.76
CA PRO A 14 -8.33 25.20 18.37
C PRO A 14 -9.76 24.76 18.07
N ASN A 15 -10.63 25.75 17.81
CA ASN A 15 -11.99 25.53 17.31
C ASN A 15 -11.86 24.98 15.86
N PHE A 16 -11.86 23.66 15.69
CA PHE A 16 -11.94 23.03 14.38
C PHE A 16 -13.40 23.01 13.90
N ASP A 17 -13.71 23.92 13.01
CA ASP A 17 -15.02 24.00 12.33
C ASP A 17 -15.08 22.88 11.24
N VAL A 18 -15.58 21.70 11.64
CA VAL A 18 -15.67 20.46 10.86
C VAL A 18 -16.52 20.55 9.59
N PRO A 19 -17.54 21.45 9.45
CA PRO A 19 -18.37 21.51 8.25
C PRO A 19 -17.69 22.08 6.99
N GLN A 20 -16.68 22.94 7.12
CA GLN A 20 -16.07 23.59 5.93
C GLN A 20 -15.07 22.70 5.21
N ILE A 21 -14.45 21.73 5.86
CA ILE A 21 -13.48 20.83 5.23
C ILE A 21 -14.15 19.84 4.28
N ALA A 22 -15.38 19.42 4.58
CA ALA A 22 -16.15 18.50 3.74
C ALA A 22 -16.66 19.14 2.44
N ALA A 23 -17.00 20.44 2.47
CA ALA A 23 -17.48 21.18 1.30
C ALA A 23 -16.36 21.49 0.28
N ASN A 24 -15.16 21.80 0.75
CA ASN A 24 -14.01 22.08 -0.11
C ASN A 24 -13.44 20.83 -0.79
N ARG A 25 -13.55 19.65 -0.17
CA ARG A 25 -13.11 18.38 -0.76
C ARG A 25 -13.94 17.95 -1.98
N ARG A 26 -15.24 18.28 -2.00
CA ARG A 26 -16.12 17.97 -3.14
C ARG A 26 -15.90 18.90 -4.32
N LYS A 27 -15.54 20.17 -4.10
CA LYS A 27 -15.23 21.13 -5.19
C LYS A 27 -13.87 20.87 -5.84
N ALA A 28 -12.85 20.45 -5.09
CA ALA A 28 -11.52 20.16 -5.62
C ALA A 28 -11.49 18.90 -6.53
N LEU A 29 -12.35 17.91 -6.28
CA LEU A 29 -12.41 16.68 -7.08
C LEU A 29 -13.15 16.82 -8.41
N THR A 30 -13.93 17.89 -8.60
CA THR A 30 -14.71 18.13 -9.84
C THR A 30 -13.95 19.00 -10.83
N GLN A 31 -12.92 19.71 -10.41
CA GLN A 31 -12.21 20.70 -11.25
C GLN A 31 -10.98 20.15 -11.98
N CYS A 32 -10.53 18.91 -11.64
CA CYS A 32 -9.39 18.26 -12.32
C CYS A 32 -9.77 17.40 -13.54
N LYS A 33 -10.99 17.48 -14.04
CA LYS A 33 -11.51 16.54 -15.06
C LYS A 33 -11.42 17.02 -16.51
N ASN A 34 -10.78 18.08 -16.88
CA ASN A 34 -10.51 18.38 -18.30
C ASN A 34 -9.71 19.67 -18.45
N GLN A 35 -8.42 19.62 -18.22
CA GLN A 35 -7.52 20.60 -18.85
C GLN A 35 -6.34 19.87 -19.49
N PRO A 36 -6.13 20.01 -20.81
CA PRO A 36 -4.91 19.55 -21.44
C PRO A 36 -3.76 20.44 -20.98
N ILE A 37 -2.76 19.82 -20.37
CA ILE A 37 -1.51 20.50 -19.98
C ILE A 37 -0.74 20.75 -21.29
N ASN A 38 -0.72 22.00 -21.71
CA ASN A 38 0.05 22.45 -22.85
C ASN A 38 1.48 22.77 -22.37
N ILE A 39 2.40 21.84 -22.59
CA ILE A 39 3.82 22.04 -22.30
C ILE A 39 4.49 22.48 -23.64
N PRO A 40 5.16 23.64 -23.69
CA PRO A 40 5.88 24.05 -24.91
C PRO A 40 7.08 23.12 -25.12
N LEU A 41 7.16 22.55 -26.32
CA LEU A 41 8.25 21.69 -26.78
C LEU A 41 9.40 22.55 -27.29
N ASP A 42 10.46 22.69 -26.49
CA ASP A 42 11.76 23.07 -27.03
C ASP A 42 12.51 21.80 -27.43
N GLY A 43 12.84 21.78 -28.71
CA GLY A 43 13.34 20.63 -29.41
C GLY A 43 14.68 20.09 -28.89
N LYS A 44 14.65 18.96 -28.27
CA LYS A 44 15.63 17.87 -28.40
C LYS A 44 14.97 16.61 -27.84
N GLY A 45 14.75 15.64 -28.75
CA GLY A 45 14.03 14.43 -28.46
C GLY A 45 14.73 13.55 -27.42
N MET A 46 14.13 13.50 -26.25
CA MET A 46 14.23 12.35 -25.37
C MET A 46 12.80 11.92 -25.10
N PHE A 47 12.40 10.87 -25.78
CA PHE A 47 11.09 10.23 -25.66
C PHE A 47 11.03 9.57 -24.28
N LEU A 48 10.62 10.38 -23.29
CA LEU A 48 10.26 9.83 -22.00
C LEU A 48 8.90 9.14 -22.19
N MET A 49 8.92 7.82 -22.39
CA MET A 49 7.72 7.00 -22.27
C MET A 49 7.16 7.20 -20.86
N ILE A 50 6.28 8.16 -20.71
CA ILE A 50 5.35 8.18 -19.57
C ILE A 50 4.45 6.96 -19.80
N GLN A 51 4.83 5.84 -19.23
CA GLN A 51 3.94 4.69 -19.10
C GLN A 51 2.70 5.18 -18.37
N LYS A 52 1.59 5.21 -19.10
CA LYS A 52 0.26 5.43 -18.58
C LYS A 52 0.07 4.44 -17.45
N ILE A 53 0.21 4.90 -16.21
CA ILE A 53 -0.13 4.11 -15.03
C ILE A 53 -1.64 3.94 -15.08
N GLU A 54 -2.08 2.86 -15.70
CA GLU A 54 -3.45 2.42 -15.64
C GLU A 54 -3.65 1.94 -14.20
N VAL A 55 -4.27 2.78 -13.39
CA VAL A 55 -4.68 2.43 -12.03
C VAL A 55 -5.77 1.37 -12.19
N LEU A 56 -5.35 0.12 -12.33
CA LEU A 56 -6.22 -1.04 -12.24
C LEU A 56 -6.82 -1.02 -10.83
N ARG A 57 -8.11 -0.65 -10.77
CA ARG A 57 -8.88 -0.83 -9.54
C ARG A 57 -8.89 -2.33 -9.24
N PRO A 58 -8.32 -2.79 -8.11
CA PRO A 58 -8.35 -4.20 -7.79
C PRO A 58 -9.81 -4.64 -7.68
N LYS A 59 -10.20 -5.63 -8.46
CA LYS A 59 -11.46 -6.34 -8.29
C LYS A 59 -11.42 -7.02 -6.93
N GLY A 60 -12.26 -6.54 -5.99
CA GLY A 60 -12.54 -7.18 -4.71
C GLY A 60 -11.28 -7.47 -3.89
N GLY A 61 -11.03 -6.66 -2.84
CA GLY A 61 -9.81 -6.69 -2.04
C GLY A 61 -9.28 -8.08 -1.75
N GLU A 62 -8.14 -8.40 -2.33
CA GLU A 62 -7.33 -9.54 -1.94
C GLU A 62 -6.86 -9.27 -0.51
N THR A 63 -7.53 -9.92 0.45
CA THR A 63 -7.21 -9.83 1.87
C THR A 63 -6.67 -11.18 2.33
N GLU A 64 -5.51 -11.19 2.96
CA GLU A 64 -4.98 -12.37 3.61
C GLU A 64 -5.64 -12.58 4.98
N LYS A 65 -5.95 -13.84 5.30
CA LYS A 65 -6.54 -14.21 6.58
C LYS A 65 -5.45 -14.43 7.61
N ILE A 66 -5.49 -13.65 8.68
CA ILE A 66 -4.60 -13.82 9.84
C ILE A 66 -5.42 -14.33 11.01
N THR A 67 -4.93 -15.36 11.72
CA THR A 67 -5.53 -15.87 12.94
C THR A 67 -4.69 -15.41 14.13
N ILE A 68 -5.34 -14.80 15.11
CA ILE A 68 -4.70 -14.26 16.32
C ILE A 68 -5.30 -14.94 17.54
N ASN A 69 -4.46 -15.44 18.45
CA ASN A 69 -4.87 -15.93 19.74
C ASN A 69 -4.72 -14.82 20.79
N LEU A 70 -5.80 -14.49 21.48
CA LEU A 70 -5.83 -13.45 22.53
C LEU A 70 -6.13 -14.09 23.87
N GLY A 71 -5.60 -13.49 24.94
CA GLY A 71 -5.97 -13.84 26.29
C GLY A 71 -7.42 -13.46 26.62
N PRO A 72 -8.08 -14.14 27.58
CA PRO A 72 -9.47 -13.85 27.92
C PRO A 72 -9.68 -12.42 28.48
N VAL A 73 -8.68 -11.86 29.14
CA VAL A 73 -8.73 -10.48 29.65
C VAL A 73 -8.72 -9.47 28.50
N ASP A 74 -7.82 -9.65 27.54
CA ASP A 74 -7.73 -8.77 26.35
C ASP A 74 -9.02 -8.86 25.52
N LEU A 75 -9.56 -10.06 25.37
CA LEU A 75 -10.82 -10.26 24.65
C LEU A 75 -11.98 -9.55 25.35
N GLY A 76 -12.05 -9.63 26.70
CA GLY A 76 -13.07 -8.92 27.48
C GLY A 76 -12.96 -7.41 27.37
N GLN A 77 -11.74 -6.85 27.33
CA GLN A 77 -11.52 -5.42 27.12
C GLN A 77 -11.96 -4.97 25.71
N ILE A 78 -11.70 -5.80 24.70
CA ILE A 78 -12.16 -5.55 23.33
C ILE A 78 -13.69 -5.54 23.27
N ASP A 79 -14.35 -6.51 23.91
CA ASP A 79 -15.80 -6.60 23.93
C ASP A 79 -16.44 -5.38 24.63
N LEU A 80 -15.86 -4.95 25.74
CA LEU A 80 -16.31 -3.75 26.45
C LEU A 80 -16.26 -2.50 25.53
N LEU A 81 -15.16 -2.31 24.80
CA LEU A 81 -15.01 -1.17 23.89
C LEU A 81 -16.00 -1.23 22.70
N VAL A 82 -16.39 -2.41 22.27
CA VAL A 82 -17.42 -2.60 21.25
C VAL A 82 -18.81 -2.32 21.82
N GLU A 83 -19.12 -2.80 23.03
CA GLU A 83 -20.39 -2.55 23.72
C GLU A 83 -20.60 -1.06 24.03
N GLU A 84 -19.55 -0.35 24.45
CA GLU A 84 -19.58 1.09 24.67
C GLU A 84 -19.63 1.93 23.37
N GLY A 85 -19.59 1.29 22.20
CA GLY A 85 -19.75 1.93 20.90
C GLY A 85 -18.53 2.66 20.35
N PHE A 86 -17.33 2.46 20.95
CA PHE A 86 -16.08 3.03 20.41
C PHE A 86 -15.69 2.40 19.07
N TYR A 87 -16.05 1.13 18.85
CA TYR A 87 -15.81 0.40 17.61
C TYR A 87 -17.05 -0.37 17.18
N SER A 88 -17.25 -0.53 15.88
CA SER A 88 -18.40 -1.23 15.32
C SER A 88 -18.39 -2.73 15.63
N ASN A 89 -17.22 -3.33 15.77
CA ASN A 89 -17.00 -4.74 16.08
C ASN A 89 -15.53 -5.03 16.42
N ARG A 90 -15.21 -6.25 16.89
CA ARG A 90 -13.84 -6.68 17.24
C ARG A 90 -12.84 -6.50 16.10
N THR A 91 -13.27 -6.80 14.87
CA THR A 91 -12.41 -6.68 13.68
C THR A 91 -12.05 -5.23 13.38
N ASP A 92 -12.96 -4.31 13.60
CA ASP A 92 -12.75 -2.87 13.41
C ASP A 92 -11.70 -2.34 14.39
N LEU A 93 -11.82 -2.70 15.68
CA LEU A 93 -10.81 -2.39 16.69
C LEU A 93 -9.44 -2.93 16.30
N ILE A 94 -9.34 -4.21 15.94
CA ILE A 94 -8.07 -4.86 15.58
C ILE A 94 -7.44 -4.17 14.36
N ARG A 95 -8.21 -3.90 13.31
CA ARG A 95 -7.71 -3.20 12.12
C ARG A 95 -7.22 -1.79 12.45
N THR A 96 -7.96 -1.08 13.29
CA THR A 96 -7.58 0.27 13.72
C THR A 96 -6.32 0.26 14.56
N ALA A 97 -6.19 -0.67 15.50
CA ALA A 97 -4.99 -0.85 16.32
C ALA A 97 -3.75 -1.16 15.45
N ILE A 98 -3.88 -2.08 14.48
CA ILE A 98 -2.80 -2.41 13.55
C ILE A 98 -2.37 -1.18 12.74
N ARG A 99 -3.32 -0.41 12.17
CA ARG A 99 -3.00 0.79 11.39
C ARG A 99 -2.31 1.86 12.23
N ASN A 100 -2.75 2.07 13.46
CA ASN A 100 -2.13 3.01 14.38
C ASN A 100 -0.69 2.59 14.71
N GLN A 101 -0.47 1.30 14.97
CA GLN A 101 0.86 0.79 15.26
C GLN A 101 1.79 0.88 14.04
N LEU A 102 1.29 0.58 12.84
CA LEU A 102 2.06 0.75 11.60
C LEU A 102 2.40 2.23 11.33
N ALA A 103 1.48 3.14 11.63
CA ALA A 103 1.73 4.58 11.52
C ALA A 103 2.86 5.05 12.45
N THR A 104 2.94 4.50 13.67
CA THR A 104 4.02 4.79 14.62
C THR A 104 5.39 4.40 14.07
N HIS A 105 5.46 3.32 13.27
CA HIS A 105 6.70 2.82 12.67
C HIS A 105 6.91 3.27 11.22
N SER A 106 6.10 4.20 10.71
CA SER A 106 6.12 4.62 9.29
C SER A 106 7.48 5.10 8.82
N GLN A 107 8.23 5.84 9.65
CA GLN A 107 9.56 6.32 9.30
C GLN A 107 10.54 5.15 9.06
N VAL A 108 10.58 4.18 9.97
CA VAL A 108 11.47 3.01 9.86
C VAL A 108 11.12 2.17 8.62
N VAL A 109 9.81 2.03 8.33
CA VAL A 109 9.35 1.34 7.13
C VAL A 109 9.84 2.07 5.88
N ASN A 110 9.64 3.39 5.78
CA ASN A 110 10.06 4.19 4.63
C ASN A 110 11.58 4.16 4.41
N GLU A 111 12.37 4.30 5.47
CA GLU A 111 13.84 4.21 5.39
C GLU A 111 14.28 2.82 4.89
N THR A 112 13.62 1.76 5.37
CA THR A 112 13.93 0.39 4.95
C THR A 112 13.52 0.13 3.49
N VAL A 113 12.35 0.61 3.07
CA VAL A 113 11.87 0.55 1.68
C VAL A 113 12.88 1.22 0.74
N THR A 114 13.32 2.43 1.08
CA THR A 114 14.31 3.17 0.28
C THR A 114 15.64 2.43 0.23
N ARG A 115 16.16 1.97 1.37
CA ARG A 115 17.44 1.27 1.46
C ARG A 115 17.48 -0.04 0.69
N ARG A 116 16.36 -0.76 0.64
CA ARG A 116 16.24 -2.06 -0.05
C ARG A 116 15.68 -1.95 -1.47
N ALA A 117 15.40 -0.74 -1.96
CA ALA A 117 14.76 -0.48 -3.24
C ALA A 117 13.43 -1.26 -3.44
N LEU A 118 12.67 -1.45 -2.35
CA LEU A 118 11.40 -2.15 -2.39
C LEU A 118 10.31 -1.26 -3.02
N VAL A 119 9.46 -1.86 -3.83
CA VAL A 119 8.24 -1.22 -4.34
C VAL A 119 7.14 -1.34 -3.30
N LEU A 120 6.67 -0.21 -2.77
CA LEU A 120 5.56 -0.18 -1.81
C LEU A 120 4.22 -0.22 -2.56
N GLY A 121 3.40 -1.23 -2.29
CA GLY A 121 2.04 -1.33 -2.83
C GLY A 121 1.78 -2.62 -3.58
N MET A 122 1.08 -2.51 -4.73
CA MET A 122 0.75 -3.65 -5.59
C MET A 122 1.54 -3.59 -6.88
N GLN A 123 2.12 -4.72 -7.29
CA GLN A 123 2.76 -4.89 -8.58
C GLN A 123 2.17 -6.10 -9.31
N HIS A 124 1.72 -5.88 -10.53
CA HIS A 124 1.11 -6.91 -11.37
C HIS A 124 1.94 -7.11 -12.64
N PHE A 125 2.27 -8.35 -12.94
CA PHE A 125 3.01 -8.75 -14.14
C PHE A 125 2.06 -9.49 -15.09
N SER A 126 1.76 -8.86 -16.22
CA SER A 126 0.97 -9.50 -17.29
C SER A 126 1.86 -10.38 -18.16
N LYS A 127 1.24 -11.30 -18.91
CA LYS A 127 1.94 -12.12 -19.90
C LYS A 127 2.69 -11.26 -20.92
N ARG A 128 2.08 -10.19 -21.37
CA ARG A 128 2.65 -9.25 -22.34
C ARG A 128 3.93 -8.57 -21.82
N ASP A 129 3.96 -8.19 -20.53
CA ASP A 129 5.12 -7.55 -19.94
C ASP A 129 6.31 -8.51 -19.87
N LEU A 130 6.03 -9.78 -19.53
CA LEU A 130 7.05 -10.82 -19.47
C LEU A 130 7.53 -11.25 -20.87
N GLU A 131 6.66 -11.29 -21.86
CA GLU A 131 7.04 -11.55 -23.26
C GLU A 131 7.94 -10.43 -23.80
N ALA A 132 7.60 -9.18 -23.54
CA ALA A 132 8.43 -8.03 -23.92
C ALA A 132 9.81 -8.06 -23.25
N ALA A 133 9.89 -8.40 -21.97
CA ALA A 133 11.15 -8.55 -21.27
C ALA A 133 12.01 -9.70 -21.85
N ARG A 134 11.40 -10.83 -22.19
CA ARG A 134 12.08 -11.93 -22.85
C ARG A 134 12.66 -11.54 -24.22
N GLU A 135 11.90 -10.80 -25.02
CA GLU A 135 12.35 -10.28 -26.31
C GLU A 135 13.50 -9.28 -26.17
N ALA A 136 13.47 -8.45 -25.11
CA ALA A 136 14.54 -7.53 -24.78
C ALA A 136 15.78 -8.22 -24.14
N GLY A 137 15.67 -9.48 -23.75
CA GLY A 137 16.72 -10.19 -23.00
C GLY A 137 16.88 -9.69 -21.56
N GLU A 138 15.86 -9.01 -21.03
CA GLU A 138 15.85 -8.45 -19.67
C GLU A 138 15.26 -9.45 -18.67
N ARG A 139 15.69 -9.33 -17.41
CA ARG A 139 15.14 -10.11 -16.30
C ARG A 139 14.68 -9.18 -15.18
N PHE A 140 13.56 -9.51 -14.56
CA PHE A 140 13.00 -8.77 -13.44
C PHE A 140 13.56 -9.28 -12.11
N ASP A 141 14.01 -8.33 -11.28
CA ASP A 141 14.21 -8.53 -9.85
C ASP A 141 12.99 -7.94 -9.12
N ILE A 142 12.09 -8.81 -8.66
CA ILE A 142 10.83 -8.43 -8.03
C ILE A 142 11.08 -8.19 -6.55
N GLN A 143 10.98 -6.94 -6.11
CA GLN A 143 11.15 -6.54 -4.71
C GLN A 143 9.96 -5.72 -4.27
N VAL A 144 8.99 -6.33 -3.59
CA VAL A 144 7.70 -5.71 -3.25
C VAL A 144 7.42 -5.78 -1.75
N LEU A 145 7.01 -4.64 -1.18
CA LEU A 145 6.36 -4.57 0.12
C LEU A 145 4.86 -4.35 -0.11
N GLY A 146 4.09 -5.44 -0.06
CA GLY A 146 2.64 -5.44 -0.32
C GLY A 146 2.21 -6.67 -1.10
N LEU A 147 1.68 -6.49 -2.31
CA LEU A 147 1.18 -7.57 -3.15
C LEU A 147 1.94 -7.65 -4.47
N ALA A 148 2.54 -8.78 -4.76
CA ALA A 148 3.02 -9.11 -6.10
C ALA A 148 2.09 -10.13 -6.74
N SER A 149 1.65 -9.89 -7.98
CA SER A 149 0.78 -10.82 -8.70
C SER A 149 1.30 -11.07 -10.11
N ILE A 150 1.27 -12.33 -10.53
CA ILE A 150 1.56 -12.76 -11.91
C ILE A 150 0.26 -13.27 -12.51
N ALA A 151 -0.05 -12.82 -13.72
CA ALA A 151 -1.27 -13.19 -14.42
C ALA A 151 -1.38 -14.72 -14.59
N ALA A 152 -2.59 -15.24 -14.54
CA ALA A 152 -2.86 -16.69 -14.57
C ALA A 152 -2.52 -17.36 -15.91
N ASP A 153 -2.44 -16.57 -16.99
CA ASP A 153 -2.12 -17.00 -18.36
C ASP A 153 -0.59 -17.08 -18.63
N VAL A 154 0.24 -16.75 -17.64
CA VAL A 154 1.69 -16.85 -17.72
C VAL A 154 2.12 -18.30 -17.55
N SER A 155 2.94 -18.78 -18.50
CA SER A 155 3.54 -20.12 -18.40
C SER A 155 4.72 -20.14 -17.43
N ALA A 156 4.98 -21.31 -16.84
CA ALA A 156 6.10 -21.50 -15.93
C ALA A 156 7.46 -21.23 -16.61
N GLU A 157 7.61 -21.59 -17.89
CA GLU A 157 8.83 -21.36 -18.68
C GLU A 157 9.08 -19.86 -18.86
N LEU A 158 8.05 -19.10 -19.27
CA LEU A 158 8.17 -17.66 -19.44
C LEU A 158 8.56 -16.96 -18.13
N ALA A 159 7.97 -17.38 -17.01
CA ALA A 159 8.32 -16.86 -15.70
C ALA A 159 9.78 -17.18 -15.31
N LEU A 160 10.27 -18.37 -15.60
CA LEU A 160 11.67 -18.76 -15.36
C LEU A 160 12.66 -17.95 -16.21
N ASP A 161 12.31 -17.67 -17.46
CA ASP A 161 13.18 -16.93 -18.38
C ASP A 161 13.32 -15.47 -17.99
N THR A 162 12.24 -14.87 -17.48
CA THR A 162 12.12 -13.42 -17.28
C THR A 162 12.27 -12.94 -15.84
N ILE A 163 12.11 -13.81 -14.83
CA ILE A 163 12.21 -13.42 -13.43
C ILE A 163 13.49 -14.00 -12.83
N ALA A 164 14.40 -13.12 -12.40
CA ALA A 164 15.67 -13.49 -11.78
C ALA A 164 15.53 -13.79 -10.29
N SER A 165 14.86 -12.91 -9.55
CA SER A 165 14.65 -13.05 -8.11
C SER A 165 13.28 -12.47 -7.66
N ILE A 166 12.76 -12.98 -6.53
CA ILE A 166 11.50 -12.53 -5.95
C ILE A 166 11.68 -12.36 -4.45
N VAL A 167 11.50 -11.13 -3.98
CA VAL A 167 11.43 -10.77 -2.56
C VAL A 167 10.10 -10.07 -2.33
N VAL A 168 9.14 -10.75 -1.72
CA VAL A 168 7.82 -10.19 -1.42
C VAL A 168 7.56 -10.23 0.08
N LEU A 169 7.43 -9.04 0.66
CA LEU A 169 6.97 -8.87 2.03
C LEU A 169 5.47 -8.55 1.99
N GLY A 170 4.64 -9.58 2.17
CA GLY A 170 3.19 -9.52 2.06
C GLY A 170 2.63 -10.73 1.33
N ALA A 171 1.84 -10.51 0.27
CA ALA A 171 1.19 -11.58 -0.47
C ALA A 171 1.81 -11.75 -1.87
N PHE A 172 1.99 -13.03 -2.29
CA PHE A 172 2.41 -13.38 -3.65
C PHE A 172 1.36 -14.26 -4.32
N HIS A 173 0.77 -13.75 -5.40
CA HIS A 173 -0.26 -14.43 -6.18
C HIS A 173 0.26 -14.82 -7.56
N ALA A 174 0.25 -16.09 -7.85
CA ALA A 174 0.59 -16.66 -9.15
C ALA A 174 -0.08 -18.04 -9.28
N SER A 175 -0.13 -18.57 -10.51
CA SER A 175 -0.60 -19.93 -10.72
C SER A 175 0.26 -20.95 -9.97
N PRO A 176 -0.28 -22.09 -9.53
CA PRO A 176 0.50 -23.12 -8.82
C PRO A 176 1.73 -23.59 -9.59
N ALA A 177 1.63 -23.67 -10.91
CA ALA A 177 2.73 -24.06 -11.79
C ALA A 177 3.88 -23.04 -11.76
N VAL A 178 3.54 -21.73 -11.82
CA VAL A 178 4.52 -20.64 -11.73
C VAL A 178 5.15 -20.58 -10.34
N LYS A 179 4.37 -20.74 -9.28
CA LYS A 179 4.90 -20.77 -7.90
C LYS A 179 5.90 -21.92 -7.70
N ALA A 180 5.57 -23.12 -8.21
CA ALA A 180 6.44 -24.27 -8.13
C ALA A 180 7.76 -24.07 -8.93
N ALA A 181 7.67 -23.49 -10.12
CA ALA A 181 8.81 -23.19 -10.94
C ALA A 181 9.75 -22.15 -10.31
N LEU A 182 9.18 -21.11 -9.69
CA LEU A 182 9.92 -20.02 -9.08
C LEU A 182 10.33 -20.27 -7.61
N ALA A 183 10.00 -21.44 -7.03
CA ALA A 183 10.27 -21.75 -5.62
C ALA A 183 11.73 -21.55 -5.19
N GLY A 184 12.69 -21.81 -6.09
CA GLY A 184 14.12 -21.60 -5.84
C GLY A 184 14.60 -20.15 -5.98
N ARG A 185 13.70 -19.21 -6.38
CA ARG A 185 14.01 -17.78 -6.60
C ARG A 185 13.24 -16.87 -5.64
N ILE A 186 12.36 -17.44 -4.81
CA ILE A 186 11.60 -16.75 -3.78
C ILE A 186 12.43 -16.76 -2.49
N ALA A 187 12.70 -15.57 -1.93
CA ALA A 187 13.44 -15.37 -0.70
C ALA A 187 12.52 -14.89 0.43
#